data_8b7f5eebc6fffccff479875f78ab0b18
#
_entry.id   8b7f5eebc6fffccff479875f78ab0b18
#
_cell.length_a   1.000
_cell.length_b   1.000
_cell.length_c   1.000
_cell.angle_alpha   90.00
_cell.angle_beta   90.00
_cell.angle_gamma   90.00
#
_symmetry.space_group_name_H-M   'P 1'
#
loop_
_entity.id
_entity.type
_entity.pdbx_description
1 polymer ?
#
loop_
_entity_poly.entity_id
_entity_poly.type
_entity_poly.pdbx_seq_one_letter_code
_entity_poly.pdbx_strand_id
1 'polypeptide(L)'
;MLSFIMILLVFNTLLRIFIAEQAITAMQMQYATLDAYHSGEKSPQKTTDNIFETTYVIVDDQFDIQYISASLYDLSEKTISKKVVDDFINHPKADWSYRESSNYFLAQLHQFRKVRVDGASYMVKMKSYSRQLEGNYIAKSDAQPSKYYVFVFANVTPIEEFESYINILLLVVMVIVGLVASLSIYVTSRKLDRNFSNLKSYILRLGNREKMEDDPYFAYHEFNEVRETVNHMSDLIDANQRSQQLFFQNSSHELRTPLMSIQGYAEGIREGIIPNTQETAGIIVDESDKMAHLVEDMLTLSKMESIQTQLYLEPVNITDLLYDVIWRLKAAADERGLVFVHHFSSEEVMIEGDEKLLERAVSNIVSNAIRYDNKYLTISVEQLETGVRIELANDGEPIAADDLEHLFERFYKGKSGPFGLGLAITKEIIERHQGTIRATSNEEKTCFIIDLPNTQKHL
;
A
#
# COMPACT_ATOMS: atom_id res chain seq x y z
N MET A 1 10.01 -5.00 -23.50
CA MET A 1 10.14 -5.54 -24.87
C MET A 1 9.39 -4.72 -25.91
N LEU A 2 8.11 -4.46 -25.73
CA LEU A 2 7.30 -3.68 -26.69
C LEU A 2 7.87 -2.28 -26.98
N SER A 3 8.35 -1.56 -25.96
CA SER A 3 8.96 -0.24 -26.09
C SER A 3 10.27 -0.26 -26.88
N PHE A 4 11.07 -1.31 -26.74
CA PHE A 4 12.31 -1.48 -27.51
C PHE A 4 12.04 -1.75 -29.00
N ILE A 5 11.05 -2.59 -29.30
CA ILE A 5 10.63 -2.84 -30.68
C ILE A 5 10.12 -1.55 -31.31
N MET A 6 9.36 -0.75 -30.57
CA MET A 6 8.87 0.54 -31.03
C MET A 6 10.01 1.53 -31.30
N ILE A 7 10.99 1.61 -30.40
CA ILE A 7 12.20 2.46 -30.58
C ILE A 7 12.98 2.03 -31.82
N LEU A 8 13.19 0.73 -32.04
CA LEU A 8 13.88 0.20 -33.20
C LEU A 8 13.14 0.54 -34.50
N LEU A 9 11.82 0.42 -34.51
CA LEU A 9 10.95 0.75 -35.64
C LEU A 9 11.02 2.25 -36.00
N VAL A 10 10.92 3.10 -34.98
CA VAL A 10 11.02 4.57 -35.14
C VAL A 10 12.42 4.95 -35.63
N PHE A 11 13.47 4.39 -35.03
CA PHE A 11 14.84 4.64 -35.42
C PHE A 11 15.09 4.28 -36.90
N ASN A 12 14.70 3.05 -37.31
CA ASN A 12 14.86 2.62 -38.70
C ASN A 12 14.07 3.50 -39.70
N THR A 13 12.86 3.91 -39.31
CA THR A 13 12.07 4.81 -40.17
C THR A 13 12.74 6.16 -40.32
N LEU A 14 13.21 6.75 -39.21
CA LEU A 14 13.91 8.04 -39.24
C LEU A 14 15.23 7.96 -40.04
N LEU A 15 15.99 6.86 -39.85
CA LEU A 15 17.23 6.65 -40.57
C LEU A 15 17.00 6.52 -42.07
N ARG A 16 15.99 5.79 -42.50
CA ARG A 16 15.63 5.68 -43.92
C ARG A 16 15.21 7.02 -44.55
N ILE A 17 14.44 7.82 -43.82
CA ILE A 17 14.04 9.16 -44.25
C ILE A 17 15.29 10.03 -44.37
N PHE A 18 16.20 10.02 -43.40
CA PHE A 18 17.42 10.78 -43.42
C PHE A 18 18.34 10.42 -44.62
N ILE A 19 18.51 9.10 -44.85
CA ILE A 19 19.32 8.59 -45.99
C ILE A 19 18.74 9.08 -47.33
N ALA A 20 17.41 8.95 -47.48
CA ALA A 20 16.73 9.40 -48.69
C ALA A 20 16.89 10.91 -48.89
N GLU A 21 16.75 11.70 -47.84
CA GLU A 21 16.90 13.17 -47.91
C GLU A 21 18.31 13.59 -48.31
N GLN A 22 19.33 12.97 -47.71
CA GLN A 22 20.73 13.26 -48.07
C GLN A 22 21.06 12.86 -49.51
N ALA A 23 20.60 11.69 -49.97
CA ALA A 23 20.80 11.26 -51.35
C ALA A 23 20.09 12.17 -52.36
N ILE A 24 18.85 12.59 -52.04
CA ILE A 24 18.09 13.56 -52.88
C ILE A 24 18.80 14.89 -52.96
N THR A 25 19.28 15.42 -51.85
CA THR A 25 20.01 16.68 -51.77
C THR A 25 21.28 16.63 -52.61
N ALA A 26 22.05 15.54 -52.53
CA ALA A 26 23.26 15.33 -53.32
C ALA A 26 22.92 15.32 -54.82
N MET A 27 21.86 14.60 -55.23
CA MET A 27 21.44 14.56 -56.66
C MET A 27 20.88 15.88 -57.15
N GLN A 28 20.12 16.63 -56.34
CA GLN A 28 19.61 17.95 -56.69
C GLN A 28 20.77 18.95 -56.92
N MET A 29 21.81 18.90 -56.08
CA MET A 29 22.99 19.72 -56.22
C MET A 29 23.73 19.41 -57.52
N GLN A 30 23.82 18.14 -57.90
CA GLN A 30 24.39 17.73 -59.19
C GLN A 30 23.58 18.27 -60.37
N TYR A 31 22.23 18.21 -60.27
CA TYR A 31 21.40 18.83 -61.33
C TYR A 31 21.57 20.37 -61.41
N ALA A 32 21.61 21.03 -60.23
CA ALA A 32 21.85 22.47 -60.18
C ALA A 32 23.19 22.86 -60.84
N THR A 33 24.23 22.06 -60.65
CA THR A 33 25.55 22.24 -61.30
C THR A 33 25.46 22.06 -62.80
N LEU A 34 24.71 21.05 -63.25
CA LEU A 34 24.47 20.80 -64.68
C LEU A 34 23.62 21.93 -65.37
N ASP A 35 22.58 22.38 -64.64
CA ASP A 35 21.72 23.48 -65.11
C ASP A 35 22.49 24.80 -65.21
N ALA A 36 23.37 25.13 -64.23
CA ALA A 36 24.23 26.30 -64.26
C ALA A 36 25.23 26.24 -65.42
N TYR A 37 25.82 25.10 -65.67
CA TYR A 37 26.71 24.89 -66.81
C TYR A 37 25.97 25.07 -68.13
N HIS A 38 24.74 24.61 -68.23
CA HIS A 38 23.90 24.75 -69.45
C HIS A 38 23.43 26.18 -69.69
N SER A 39 23.16 26.95 -68.61
CA SER A 39 22.74 28.36 -68.70
C SER A 39 23.89 29.34 -68.83
N GLY A 40 25.16 28.92 -68.72
CA GLY A 40 26.34 29.77 -68.69
C GLY A 40 26.51 30.56 -67.40
N GLU A 41 25.78 30.19 -66.33
CA GLU A 41 25.89 30.79 -65.02
C GLU A 41 27.03 30.14 -64.19
N LYS A 42 27.47 30.83 -63.11
CA LYS A 42 28.48 30.24 -62.20
C LYS A 42 27.91 29.03 -61.52
N SER A 43 28.61 27.90 -61.63
CA SER A 43 28.26 26.67 -60.90
C SER A 43 28.13 26.95 -59.41
N PRO A 44 27.09 26.40 -58.68
CA PRO A 44 26.99 26.48 -57.24
C PRO A 44 28.25 25.90 -56.63
N GLN A 45 28.76 26.54 -55.55
CA GLN A 45 29.94 26.04 -54.84
C GLN A 45 29.68 24.62 -54.35
N LYS A 46 30.61 23.69 -54.65
CA LYS A 46 30.58 22.32 -54.13
C LYS A 46 30.69 22.39 -52.64
N THR A 47 29.61 22.17 -51.92
CA THR A 47 29.66 21.95 -50.44
C THR A 47 30.30 20.59 -50.18
N THR A 48 31.35 20.58 -49.40
CA THR A 48 32.19 19.40 -49.05
C THR A 48 31.44 18.37 -48.16
N ASP A 49 30.18 18.61 -47.86
CA ASP A 49 29.45 17.82 -46.85
C ASP A 49 28.49 16.77 -47.43
N ASN A 50 28.61 16.43 -48.72
CA ASN A 50 27.77 15.37 -49.28
C ASN A 50 28.28 13.98 -48.93
N ILE A 51 27.50 13.24 -48.17
CA ILE A 51 27.80 11.84 -47.77
C ILE A 51 27.79 10.91 -48.99
N PHE A 52 27.05 11.30 -50.06
CA PHE A 52 26.90 10.49 -51.27
C PHE A 52 27.70 11.08 -52.46
N GLU A 53 28.49 10.22 -53.06
CA GLU A 53 29.03 10.49 -54.37
C GLU A 53 27.95 10.28 -55.45
N THR A 54 27.76 11.25 -56.30
CA THR A 54 26.77 11.19 -57.38
C THR A 54 27.47 11.05 -58.73
N THR A 55 26.96 10.12 -59.53
CA THR A 55 27.36 9.93 -60.91
C THR A 55 26.20 10.35 -61.83
N TYR A 56 26.52 10.93 -62.96
CA TYR A 56 25.50 11.24 -63.98
C TYR A 56 25.83 10.64 -65.31
N VAL A 57 24.78 10.34 -66.09
CA VAL A 57 24.86 9.80 -67.46
C VAL A 57 23.97 10.63 -68.33
N ILE A 58 24.46 11.01 -69.47
CA ILE A 58 23.72 11.70 -70.54
C ILE A 58 23.41 10.68 -71.64
N VAL A 59 22.13 10.56 -72.01
CA VAL A 59 21.67 9.72 -73.10
C VAL A 59 20.87 10.54 -74.11
N ASP A 60 20.86 10.10 -75.36
CA ASP A 60 20.03 10.70 -76.44
C ASP A 60 18.58 10.26 -76.38
N ASP A 61 17.79 10.60 -77.38
CA ASP A 61 16.37 10.27 -77.54
C ASP A 61 16.12 8.80 -77.84
N GLN A 62 17.13 8.02 -78.17
CA GLN A 62 17.12 6.56 -78.32
C GLN A 62 17.63 5.84 -77.09
N PHE A 63 17.98 6.59 -76.01
CA PHE A 63 18.61 6.10 -74.77
C PHE A 63 20.03 5.56 -74.99
N ASP A 64 20.71 5.93 -76.07
CA ASP A 64 22.12 5.60 -76.26
C ASP A 64 22.99 6.56 -75.42
N ILE A 65 23.99 5.99 -74.72
CA ILE A 65 24.85 6.73 -73.79
C ILE A 65 25.81 7.60 -74.57
N GLN A 66 25.68 8.88 -74.35
CA GLN A 66 26.53 9.92 -74.98
C GLN A 66 27.65 10.32 -74.03
N TYR A 67 27.44 10.33 -72.72
CA TYR A 67 28.43 10.75 -71.73
C TYR A 67 28.19 10.11 -70.38
N ILE A 68 29.28 9.78 -69.67
CA ILE A 68 29.28 9.31 -68.30
C ILE A 68 30.25 10.16 -67.50
N SER A 69 29.85 10.67 -66.31
CA SER A 69 30.69 11.50 -65.42
C SER A 69 31.71 10.67 -64.64
N ALA A 70 31.67 9.38 -64.77
CA ALA A 70 32.61 8.45 -64.09
C ALA A 70 34.05 8.69 -64.66
N SER A 71 35.05 8.36 -63.82
CA SER A 71 36.44 8.44 -64.20
C SER A 71 36.70 7.67 -65.50
N LEU A 72 37.38 8.30 -66.43
CA LEU A 72 37.67 7.73 -67.74
C LEU A 72 38.40 6.41 -67.74
N TYR A 73 38.98 6.03 -66.60
CA TYR A 73 39.76 4.82 -66.36
C TYR A 73 39.05 3.69 -65.68
N ASP A 74 37.80 3.92 -65.14
CA ASP A 74 37.06 2.85 -64.42
C ASP A 74 35.99 2.22 -65.34
N LEU A 75 36.40 1.13 -65.97
CA LEU A 75 35.53 0.28 -66.81
C LEU A 75 34.34 -0.33 -66.02
N SER A 76 34.52 -0.54 -64.71
CA SER A 76 33.47 -1.06 -63.85
C SER A 76 32.34 -0.05 -63.63
N GLU A 77 32.69 1.19 -63.42
CA GLU A 77 31.69 2.29 -63.26
C GLU A 77 30.90 2.52 -64.56
N LYS A 78 31.52 2.39 -65.73
CA LYS A 78 30.82 2.51 -67.03
C LYS A 78 29.81 1.40 -67.24
N THR A 79 30.17 0.16 -66.85
CA THR A 79 29.29 -0.99 -66.94
C THR A 79 28.13 -0.91 -65.98
N ILE A 80 28.39 -0.49 -64.74
CA ILE A 80 27.37 -0.27 -63.73
C ILE A 80 26.42 0.85 -64.15
N SER A 81 26.97 1.97 -64.62
CA SER A 81 26.17 3.12 -65.09
C SER A 81 25.21 2.71 -66.19
N LYS A 82 25.68 1.91 -67.15
CA LYS A 82 24.83 1.37 -68.21
C LYS A 82 23.71 0.48 -67.64
N LYS A 83 24.04 -0.43 -66.79
CA LYS A 83 23.07 -1.34 -66.15
C LYS A 83 22.02 -0.58 -65.32
N VAL A 84 22.43 0.46 -64.60
CA VAL A 84 21.50 1.32 -63.81
C VAL A 84 20.52 2.04 -64.70
N VAL A 85 20.99 2.60 -65.85
CA VAL A 85 20.13 3.26 -66.83
C VAL A 85 19.20 2.25 -67.52
N ASP A 86 19.70 1.09 -67.93
CA ASP A 86 18.94 0.02 -68.55
C ASP A 86 17.85 -0.51 -67.60
N ASP A 87 18.17 -0.73 -66.32
CA ASP A 87 17.19 -1.19 -65.34
C ASP A 87 16.12 -0.13 -65.04
N PHE A 88 16.53 1.15 -64.97
CA PHE A 88 15.60 2.26 -64.78
C PHE A 88 14.60 2.36 -65.95
N ILE A 89 15.05 2.12 -67.22
CA ILE A 89 14.21 2.19 -68.39
C ILE A 89 13.30 0.97 -68.53
N ASN A 90 13.86 -0.23 -68.32
CA ASN A 90 13.14 -1.50 -68.62
C ASN A 90 12.13 -1.89 -67.50
N HIS A 91 12.24 -1.34 -66.29
CA HIS A 91 11.33 -1.67 -65.17
C HIS A 91 10.58 -0.42 -64.66
N PRO A 92 9.68 0.18 -65.46
CA PRO A 92 9.06 1.47 -65.12
C PRO A 92 8.08 1.39 -63.90
N LYS A 93 7.77 0.20 -63.36
CA LYS A 93 6.73 0.01 -62.33
C LYS A 93 7.18 -0.74 -61.08
N ALA A 94 8.43 -1.06 -60.88
CA ALA A 94 8.87 -1.77 -59.71
C ALA A 94 9.07 -0.82 -58.51
N ASP A 95 8.30 -1.03 -57.51
CA ASP A 95 8.41 -0.51 -56.13
C ASP A 95 8.05 0.98 -55.89
N TRP A 96 6.79 1.34 -56.12
CA TRP A 96 6.16 2.52 -55.53
C TRP A 96 5.61 2.22 -54.14
N SER A 97 6.43 1.83 -53.16
CA SER A 97 5.98 1.53 -51.81
C SER A 97 5.74 2.77 -50.93
N TYR A 98 5.79 3.97 -51.51
CA TYR A 98 5.43 5.21 -50.81
C TYR A 98 4.18 5.82 -51.39
N ARG A 99 3.01 5.23 -51.08
CA ARG A 99 1.72 5.87 -51.40
C ARG A 99 1.41 6.96 -50.37
N GLU A 100 1.08 8.14 -50.95
CA GLU A 100 0.26 9.20 -50.35
C GLU A 100 0.57 9.63 -48.90
N SER A 101 1.43 10.59 -48.75
CA SER A 101 1.30 11.54 -47.67
C SER A 101 1.46 12.98 -48.22
N SER A 102 0.59 13.85 -47.70
CA SER A 102 0.37 15.24 -48.13
C SER A 102 1.54 16.19 -47.77
N ASN A 103 2.77 15.70 -47.68
CA ASN A 103 3.95 16.50 -47.39
C ASN A 103 4.75 16.76 -48.65
N TYR A 104 5.13 18.03 -48.89
CA TYR A 104 5.95 18.49 -50.00
C TYR A 104 7.24 17.67 -50.21
N PHE A 105 7.85 17.19 -49.12
CA PHE A 105 9.02 16.32 -49.12
C PHE A 105 8.72 14.95 -49.78
N LEU A 106 7.57 14.35 -49.50
CA LEU A 106 7.18 13.06 -50.07
C LEU A 106 6.77 13.15 -51.52
N ALA A 107 6.27 14.31 -51.98
CA ALA A 107 6.00 14.56 -53.37
C ALA A 107 7.30 14.65 -54.23
N GLN A 108 8.40 15.10 -53.63
CA GLN A 108 9.72 15.09 -54.31
C GLN A 108 10.31 13.66 -54.38
N LEU A 109 10.03 12.79 -53.41
CA LEU A 109 10.44 11.38 -53.43
C LEU A 109 9.89 10.61 -54.63
N HIS A 110 8.71 11.00 -55.15
CA HIS A 110 8.13 10.36 -56.35
C HIS A 110 8.92 10.60 -57.63
N GLN A 111 9.84 11.54 -57.62
CA GLN A 111 10.73 11.81 -58.75
C GLN A 111 12.00 10.97 -58.75
N PHE A 112 12.29 10.27 -57.66
CA PHE A 112 13.48 9.44 -57.45
C PHE A 112 13.07 7.96 -57.38
N ARG A 113 13.89 7.12 -57.99
CA ARG A 113 13.65 5.67 -58.01
C ARG A 113 14.86 4.93 -57.44
N LYS A 114 14.60 3.92 -56.62
CA LYS A 114 15.64 3.00 -56.21
C LYS A 114 15.78 1.87 -57.23
N VAL A 115 16.98 1.65 -57.66
CA VAL A 115 17.35 0.61 -58.64
C VAL A 115 18.40 -0.30 -57.95
N ARG A 116 18.30 -1.59 -58.17
CA ARG A 116 19.27 -2.55 -57.61
C ARG A 116 19.99 -3.27 -58.76
N VAL A 117 21.30 -3.05 -58.85
CA VAL A 117 22.16 -3.62 -59.89
C VAL A 117 23.34 -4.31 -59.25
N ASP A 118 23.62 -5.55 -59.63
CA ASP A 118 24.76 -6.37 -59.16
C ASP A 118 24.92 -6.40 -57.62
N GLY A 119 23.78 -6.40 -56.90
CA GLY A 119 23.76 -6.41 -55.44
C GLY A 119 23.87 -5.03 -54.78
N ALA A 120 24.25 -3.98 -55.55
CA ALA A 120 24.29 -2.61 -55.07
C ALA A 120 22.97 -1.86 -55.30
N SER A 121 22.61 -0.98 -54.36
CA SER A 121 21.42 -0.14 -54.43
C SER A 121 21.77 1.27 -54.86
N TYR A 122 21.07 1.77 -55.84
CA TYR A 122 21.26 3.12 -56.36
C TYR A 122 19.95 3.91 -56.30
N MET A 123 20.04 5.16 -55.88
CA MET A 123 18.94 6.10 -55.99
C MET A 123 19.09 6.87 -57.29
N VAL A 124 18.08 6.87 -58.15
CA VAL A 124 18.18 7.38 -59.54
C VAL A 124 17.09 8.40 -59.76
N LYS A 125 17.44 9.51 -60.46
CA LYS A 125 16.52 10.49 -60.99
C LYS A 125 16.85 10.77 -62.45
N MET A 126 15.83 11.01 -63.29
CA MET A 126 15.95 11.40 -64.67
C MET A 126 15.38 12.81 -64.88
N LYS A 127 16.06 13.64 -65.68
CA LYS A 127 15.56 14.91 -66.09
C LYS A 127 15.78 15.02 -67.63
N SER A 128 14.77 15.54 -68.35
CA SER A 128 14.89 15.75 -69.78
C SER A 128 15.31 17.17 -70.07
N TYR A 129 16.17 17.34 -71.07
CA TYR A 129 16.62 18.63 -71.59
C TYR A 129 16.25 18.74 -73.07
N SER A 130 15.79 19.94 -73.53
CA SER A 130 15.29 20.17 -74.88
C SER A 130 16.27 21.00 -75.76
N ARG A 131 17.46 21.32 -75.22
CA ARG A 131 18.50 22.04 -75.90
C ARG A 131 19.81 21.28 -75.92
N GLN A 132 20.60 21.45 -77.02
CA GLN A 132 21.95 20.93 -77.09
C GLN A 132 22.81 21.51 -75.98
N LEU A 133 23.44 20.63 -75.13
CA LEU A 133 24.48 21.08 -74.23
C LEU A 133 25.69 21.53 -75.05
N GLU A 134 25.89 22.85 -75.16
CA GLU A 134 27.07 23.40 -75.85
C GLU A 134 28.31 23.15 -74.97
N GLY A 135 29.06 22.14 -75.29
CA GLY A 135 30.31 21.82 -74.60
C GLY A 135 31.00 20.59 -75.23
N ASN A 136 32.26 20.36 -74.85
CA ASN A 136 33.17 19.31 -75.39
C ASN A 136 32.70 17.84 -75.14
N TYR A 137 31.50 17.63 -74.72
CA TYR A 137 31.01 16.31 -74.23
C TYR A 137 30.11 15.58 -75.23
N ILE A 138 29.71 16.20 -76.32
CA ILE A 138 28.87 15.53 -77.36
C ILE A 138 29.68 15.33 -78.60
N ALA A 139 29.79 14.08 -79.03
CA ALA A 139 30.43 13.76 -80.34
C ALA A 139 29.62 14.38 -81.47
N LYS A 140 30.34 15.01 -82.46
CA LYS A 140 29.76 15.56 -83.66
C LYS A 140 29.04 14.44 -84.46
N SER A 141 27.78 14.28 -84.25
CA SER A 141 26.90 13.56 -85.18
C SER A 141 26.04 14.55 -85.86
N ASP A 142 25.93 14.48 -87.23
CA ASP A 142 25.19 15.40 -88.09
C ASP A 142 23.68 15.37 -87.94
N ALA A 143 23.16 14.52 -87.09
CA ALA A 143 21.76 14.49 -86.69
C ALA A 143 21.63 15.17 -85.31
N GLN A 144 21.05 16.35 -85.22
CA GLN A 144 20.80 17.06 -83.95
C GLN A 144 19.70 16.30 -83.15
N PRO A 145 20.02 15.69 -82.00
CA PRO A 145 18.99 15.08 -81.16
C PRO A 145 18.03 16.15 -80.64
N SER A 146 16.73 15.89 -80.71
CA SER A 146 15.71 16.85 -80.27
C SER A 146 15.57 16.90 -78.76
N LYS A 147 16.04 15.87 -78.05
CA LYS A 147 15.99 15.76 -76.63
C LYS A 147 17.16 14.92 -76.05
N TYR A 148 17.66 15.36 -74.87
CA TYR A 148 18.62 14.59 -74.09
C TYR A 148 18.00 14.28 -72.73
N TYR A 149 18.35 13.11 -72.14
CA TYR A 149 17.98 12.74 -70.81
C TYR A 149 19.27 12.65 -69.96
N VAL A 150 19.21 13.25 -68.79
CA VAL A 150 20.28 13.15 -67.78
C VAL A 150 19.81 12.30 -66.62
N PHE A 151 20.51 11.22 -66.41
CA PHE A 151 20.32 10.36 -65.25
C PHE A 151 21.36 10.72 -64.20
N VAL A 152 20.91 11.08 -62.98
CA VAL A 152 21.80 11.25 -61.83
C VAL A 152 21.47 10.16 -60.85
N PHE A 153 22.49 9.48 -60.37
CA PHE A 153 22.31 8.43 -59.38
C PHE A 153 23.37 8.48 -58.28
N ALA A 154 22.99 8.02 -57.09
CA ALA A 154 23.82 7.93 -55.91
C ALA A 154 23.85 6.48 -55.40
N ASN A 155 25.04 5.96 -55.08
CA ASN A 155 25.16 4.64 -54.45
C ASN A 155 24.78 4.71 -52.97
N VAL A 156 23.67 4.06 -52.60
CA VAL A 156 23.17 4.02 -51.21
C VAL A 156 23.52 2.72 -50.49
N THR A 157 24.18 1.77 -51.13
CA THR A 157 24.57 0.48 -50.60
C THR A 157 25.37 0.57 -49.30
N PRO A 158 26.43 1.40 -49.17
CA PRO A 158 27.25 1.43 -47.97
C PRO A 158 26.45 1.82 -46.71
N ILE A 159 25.43 2.67 -46.91
CA ILE A 159 24.61 3.13 -45.80
C ILE A 159 23.54 2.10 -45.43
N GLU A 160 22.99 1.36 -46.41
CA GLU A 160 22.11 0.22 -46.15
C GLU A 160 22.81 -0.93 -45.41
N GLU A 161 24.07 -1.20 -45.78
CA GLU A 161 24.89 -2.16 -45.00
C GLU A 161 25.11 -1.67 -43.58
N PHE A 162 25.42 -0.40 -43.39
CA PHE A 162 25.58 0.20 -42.07
C PHE A 162 24.28 0.14 -41.23
N GLU A 163 23.13 0.39 -41.87
CA GLU A 163 21.80 0.17 -41.22
C GLU A 163 21.67 -1.27 -40.70
N SER A 164 22.06 -2.23 -41.51
CA SER A 164 22.01 -3.64 -41.15
C SER A 164 22.93 -3.97 -39.96
N TYR A 165 24.16 -3.47 -39.94
CA TYR A 165 25.09 -3.67 -38.82
C TYR A 165 24.58 -3.05 -37.52
N ILE A 166 24.01 -1.83 -37.58
CA ILE A 166 23.41 -1.16 -36.43
C ILE A 166 22.23 -2.00 -35.89
N ASN A 167 21.39 -2.50 -36.79
CA ASN A 167 20.24 -3.32 -36.38
C ASN A 167 20.66 -4.61 -35.68
N ILE A 168 21.69 -5.29 -36.18
CA ILE A 168 22.25 -6.49 -35.54
C ILE A 168 22.83 -6.13 -34.18
N LEU A 169 23.59 -5.03 -34.08
CA LEU A 169 24.16 -4.57 -32.80
C LEU A 169 23.06 -4.28 -31.77
N LEU A 170 22.03 -3.55 -32.16
CA LEU A 170 20.89 -3.23 -31.30
C LEU A 170 20.15 -4.49 -30.83
N LEU A 171 19.99 -5.47 -31.73
CA LEU A 171 19.37 -6.75 -31.39
C LEU A 171 20.20 -7.52 -30.35
N VAL A 172 21.53 -7.57 -30.53
CA VAL A 172 22.45 -8.22 -29.57
C VAL A 172 22.37 -7.54 -28.19
N VAL A 173 22.42 -6.21 -28.17
CA VAL A 173 22.29 -5.43 -26.92
C VAL A 173 20.94 -5.72 -26.24
N MET A 174 19.84 -5.75 -27.01
CA MET A 174 18.51 -6.07 -26.49
C MET A 174 18.45 -7.46 -25.84
N VAL A 175 19.07 -8.47 -26.46
CA VAL A 175 19.13 -9.84 -25.93
C VAL A 175 19.92 -9.87 -24.62
N ILE A 176 21.08 -9.21 -24.59
CA ILE A 176 21.92 -9.15 -23.38
C ILE A 176 21.17 -8.47 -22.22
N VAL A 177 20.58 -7.32 -22.46
CA VAL A 177 19.79 -6.58 -21.44
C VAL A 177 18.62 -7.43 -20.96
N GLY A 178 17.91 -8.11 -21.88
CA GLY A 178 16.82 -9.03 -21.55
C GLY A 178 17.25 -10.19 -20.67
N LEU A 179 18.40 -10.79 -20.95
CA LEU A 179 18.96 -11.88 -20.13
C LEU A 179 19.37 -11.41 -18.75
N VAL A 180 20.05 -10.27 -18.64
CA VAL A 180 20.45 -9.68 -17.35
C VAL A 180 19.22 -9.33 -16.50
N ALA A 181 18.21 -8.70 -17.10
CA ALA A 181 16.96 -8.39 -16.42
C ALA A 181 16.24 -9.66 -15.93
N SER A 182 16.14 -10.67 -16.79
CA SER A 182 15.51 -11.96 -16.43
C SER A 182 16.24 -12.67 -15.30
N LEU A 183 17.57 -12.66 -15.31
CA LEU A 183 18.39 -13.24 -14.26
C LEU A 183 18.22 -12.48 -12.93
N SER A 184 18.20 -11.15 -12.98
CA SER A 184 17.97 -10.30 -11.80
C SER A 184 16.62 -10.55 -11.18
N ILE A 185 15.55 -10.58 -11.99
CA ILE A 185 14.18 -10.90 -11.54
C ILE A 185 14.13 -12.30 -10.90
N TYR A 186 14.74 -13.29 -11.54
CA TYR A 186 14.77 -14.66 -11.04
C TYR A 186 15.46 -14.78 -9.67
N VAL A 187 16.62 -14.14 -9.50
CA VAL A 187 17.37 -14.15 -8.22
C VAL A 187 16.58 -13.45 -7.12
N THR A 188 15.99 -12.28 -7.43
CA THR A 188 15.20 -11.51 -6.46
C THR A 188 13.93 -12.26 -6.07
N SER A 189 13.21 -12.83 -7.03
CA SER A 189 12.00 -13.63 -6.80
C SER A 189 12.28 -14.82 -5.89
N ARG A 190 13.37 -15.55 -6.14
CA ARG A 190 13.76 -16.69 -5.28
C ARG A 190 14.09 -16.28 -3.85
N LYS A 191 14.79 -15.15 -3.67
CA LYS A 191 15.07 -14.63 -2.31
C LYS A 191 13.78 -14.25 -1.58
N LEU A 192 12.87 -13.60 -2.28
CA LEU A 192 11.59 -13.19 -1.73
C LEU A 192 10.72 -14.40 -1.33
N ASP A 193 10.61 -15.38 -2.22
CA ASP A 193 9.86 -16.64 -2.00
C ASP A 193 10.36 -17.39 -0.75
N ARG A 194 11.68 -17.44 -0.57
CA ARG A 194 12.28 -18.08 0.62
C ARG A 194 11.94 -17.33 1.90
N ASN A 195 11.97 -15.99 1.89
CA ASN A 195 11.60 -15.20 3.06
C ASN A 195 10.11 -15.35 3.39
N PHE A 196 9.22 -15.36 2.39
CA PHE A 196 7.79 -15.62 2.60
C PHE A 196 7.53 -17.01 3.17
N SER A 197 8.21 -18.04 2.64
CA SER A 197 8.09 -19.41 3.16
C SER A 197 8.55 -19.52 4.60
N ASN A 198 9.67 -18.87 4.94
CA ASN A 198 10.20 -18.85 6.30
C ASN A 198 9.25 -18.10 7.25
N LEU A 199 8.73 -16.92 6.85
CA LEU A 199 7.76 -16.17 7.65
C LEU A 199 6.47 -16.96 7.87
N LYS A 200 5.94 -17.61 6.82
CA LYS A 200 4.77 -18.49 6.93
C LYS A 200 5.00 -19.62 7.93
N SER A 201 6.14 -20.32 7.83
CA SER A 201 6.46 -21.40 8.76
C SER A 201 6.65 -20.89 10.19
N TYR A 202 7.23 -19.71 10.37
CA TYR A 202 7.36 -19.03 11.66
C TYR A 202 5.98 -18.77 12.29
N ILE A 203 5.07 -18.13 11.56
CA ILE A 203 3.71 -17.83 12.04
C ILE A 203 2.95 -19.11 12.41
N LEU A 204 3.06 -20.18 11.60
CA LEU A 204 2.41 -21.46 11.89
C LEU A 204 2.98 -22.13 13.16
N ARG A 205 4.29 -22.09 13.34
CA ARG A 205 4.93 -22.65 14.57
C ARG A 205 4.55 -21.85 15.81
N LEU A 206 4.51 -20.51 15.71
CA LEU A 206 4.05 -19.64 16.78
C LEU A 206 2.58 -19.94 17.15
N GLY A 207 1.71 -20.08 16.16
CA GLY A 207 0.31 -20.47 16.37
C GLY A 207 0.14 -21.86 16.99
N ASN A 208 1.03 -22.80 16.69
CA ASN A 208 1.07 -24.14 17.29
C ASN A 208 1.74 -24.17 18.67
N ARG A 209 2.24 -23.04 19.17
CA ARG A 209 2.98 -22.93 20.43
C ARG A 209 4.22 -23.83 20.50
N GLU A 210 4.87 -24.06 19.37
CA GLU A 210 6.13 -24.78 19.35
C GLU A 210 7.24 -23.91 19.98
N LYS A 211 8.05 -24.51 20.87
CA LYS A 211 9.20 -23.81 21.43
C LYS A 211 10.19 -23.49 20.31
N MET A 212 10.45 -22.21 20.11
CA MET A 212 11.49 -21.74 19.21
C MET A 212 12.74 -21.43 20.02
N GLU A 213 13.86 -22.05 19.66
CA GLU A 213 15.15 -21.80 20.32
C GLU A 213 15.76 -20.46 19.89
N ASP A 214 15.46 -20.01 18.66
CA ASP A 214 15.92 -18.73 18.11
C ASP A 214 14.82 -18.05 17.31
N ASP A 215 14.74 -16.73 17.47
CA ASP A 215 13.86 -15.85 16.69
C ASP A 215 14.48 -15.61 15.31
N PRO A 216 13.89 -16.03 14.18
CA PRO A 216 14.49 -15.90 12.88
C PRO A 216 14.63 -14.43 12.48
N TYR A 217 15.83 -14.04 12.08
CA TYR A 217 16.08 -12.72 11.50
C TYR A 217 15.91 -12.77 9.98
N PHE A 218 15.07 -11.90 9.44
CA PHE A 218 14.83 -11.81 8.00
C PHE A 218 15.72 -10.75 7.35
N ALA A 219 16.13 -11.00 6.11
CA ALA A 219 17.03 -10.11 5.36
C ALA A 219 16.37 -8.75 4.99
N TYR A 220 15.05 -8.68 5.00
CA TYR A 220 14.30 -7.47 4.69
C TYR A 220 13.63 -6.94 5.95
N HIS A 221 13.67 -5.62 6.11
CA HIS A 221 13.14 -4.93 7.30
C HIS A 221 11.64 -5.16 7.48
N GLU A 222 10.89 -5.14 6.38
CA GLU A 222 9.44 -5.33 6.35
C GLU A 222 9.01 -6.68 6.94
N PHE A 223 9.79 -7.73 6.71
CA PHE A 223 9.51 -9.05 7.29
C PHE A 223 9.78 -9.08 8.80
N ASN A 224 10.75 -8.31 9.29
CA ASN A 224 11.02 -8.20 10.72
C ASN A 224 9.93 -7.39 11.44
N GLU A 225 9.38 -6.33 10.83
CA GLU A 225 8.24 -5.59 11.35
C GLU A 225 6.98 -6.49 11.48
N VAL A 226 6.71 -7.30 10.44
CA VAL A 226 5.60 -8.27 10.49
C VAL A 226 5.83 -9.29 11.60
N ARG A 227 7.06 -9.80 11.76
CA ARG A 227 7.42 -10.73 12.84
C ARG A 227 7.14 -10.12 14.22
N GLU A 228 7.62 -8.88 14.47
CA GLU A 228 7.40 -8.17 15.73
C GLU A 228 5.92 -7.94 16.01
N THR A 229 5.16 -7.56 15.00
CA THR A 229 3.70 -7.39 15.12
C THR A 229 2.99 -8.70 15.48
N VAL A 230 3.39 -9.81 14.84
CA VAL A 230 2.83 -11.14 15.12
C VAL A 230 3.22 -11.62 16.51
N ASN A 231 4.46 -11.36 16.96
CA ASN A 231 4.89 -11.68 18.33
C ASN A 231 4.06 -10.92 19.36
N HIS A 232 3.91 -9.62 19.18
CA HIS A 232 3.09 -8.81 20.05
C HIS A 232 1.63 -9.30 20.11
N MET A 233 1.06 -9.67 18.97
CA MET A 233 -0.28 -10.25 18.90
C MET A 233 -0.35 -11.60 19.64
N SER A 234 0.67 -12.45 19.51
CA SER A 234 0.76 -13.72 20.22
C SER A 234 0.81 -13.52 21.74
N ASP A 235 1.61 -12.56 22.21
CA ASP A 235 1.73 -12.23 23.63
C ASP A 235 0.39 -11.73 24.19
N LEU A 236 -0.34 -10.90 23.44
CA LEU A 236 -1.68 -10.44 23.81
C LEU A 236 -2.69 -11.59 23.89
N ILE A 237 -2.65 -12.52 22.93
CA ILE A 237 -3.53 -13.71 22.93
C ILE A 237 -3.21 -14.59 24.14
N ASP A 238 -1.92 -14.83 24.41
CA ASP A 238 -1.50 -15.65 25.57
C ASP A 238 -1.87 -14.99 26.90
N ALA A 239 -1.70 -13.68 27.03
CA ALA A 239 -2.12 -12.93 28.23
C ALA A 239 -3.64 -13.02 28.43
N ASN A 240 -4.43 -12.83 27.37
CA ASN A 240 -5.89 -12.95 27.43
C ASN A 240 -6.32 -14.36 27.82
N GLN A 241 -5.70 -15.39 27.21
CA GLN A 241 -6.03 -16.78 27.50
C GLN A 241 -5.69 -17.19 28.94
N ARG A 242 -4.55 -16.72 29.49
CA ARG A 242 -4.21 -16.90 30.90
C ARG A 242 -5.22 -16.21 31.80
N SER A 243 -5.61 -14.99 31.49
CA SER A 243 -6.64 -14.24 32.22
C SER A 243 -7.97 -15.00 32.23
N GLN A 244 -8.43 -15.52 31.10
CA GLN A 244 -9.63 -16.34 31.01
C GLN A 244 -9.50 -17.64 31.83
N GLN A 245 -8.37 -18.33 31.77
CA GLN A 245 -8.15 -19.56 32.52
C GLN A 245 -8.18 -19.30 34.02
N LEU A 246 -7.53 -18.26 34.51
CA LEU A 246 -7.57 -17.82 35.91
C LEU A 246 -8.99 -17.44 36.33
N PHE A 247 -9.73 -16.73 35.46
CA PHE A 247 -11.12 -16.39 35.72
C PHE A 247 -11.99 -17.65 35.95
N PHE A 248 -11.92 -18.64 35.05
CA PHE A 248 -12.68 -19.90 35.24
C PHE A 248 -12.24 -20.70 36.46
N GLN A 249 -10.94 -20.74 36.73
CA GLN A 249 -10.43 -21.44 37.93
C GLN A 249 -10.91 -20.78 39.20
N ASN A 250 -10.79 -19.47 39.33
CA ASN A 250 -11.22 -18.71 40.49
C ASN A 250 -12.75 -18.77 40.65
N SER A 251 -13.50 -18.63 39.54
CA SER A 251 -14.96 -18.78 39.53
C SER A 251 -15.40 -20.13 40.12
N SER A 252 -14.73 -21.20 39.69
CA SER A 252 -15.05 -22.56 40.17
C SER A 252 -14.77 -22.71 41.67
N HIS A 253 -13.69 -22.10 42.16
CA HIS A 253 -13.37 -22.12 43.60
C HIS A 253 -14.38 -21.31 44.41
N GLU A 254 -14.74 -20.10 43.95
CA GLU A 254 -15.67 -19.22 44.63
C GLU A 254 -17.12 -19.74 44.66
N LEU A 255 -17.54 -20.53 43.67
CA LEU A 255 -18.83 -21.23 43.66
C LEU A 255 -18.82 -22.48 44.53
N ARG A 256 -17.70 -23.19 44.64
CA ARG A 256 -17.62 -24.45 45.40
C ARG A 256 -17.80 -24.22 46.89
N THR A 257 -17.22 -23.17 47.46
CA THR A 257 -17.25 -22.90 48.90
C THR A 257 -18.65 -22.73 49.43
N PRO A 258 -19.50 -21.81 48.92
CA PRO A 258 -20.90 -21.68 49.39
C PRO A 258 -21.72 -22.94 49.11
N LEU A 259 -21.49 -23.64 47.99
CA LEU A 259 -22.21 -24.85 47.64
C LEU A 259 -21.93 -25.96 48.66
N MET A 260 -20.68 -26.16 49.09
CA MET A 260 -20.31 -27.11 50.13
C MET A 260 -20.90 -26.74 51.50
N SER A 261 -21.00 -25.42 51.79
CA SER A 261 -21.67 -24.91 53.00
C SER A 261 -23.16 -25.25 52.97
N ILE A 262 -23.85 -24.92 51.88
CA ILE A 262 -25.27 -25.25 51.68
C ILE A 262 -25.51 -26.76 51.86
N GLN A 263 -24.69 -27.59 51.18
CA GLN A 263 -24.79 -29.04 51.24
C GLN A 263 -24.58 -29.54 52.65
N GLY A 264 -23.54 -29.11 53.33
CA GLY A 264 -23.25 -29.56 54.72
C GLY A 264 -24.35 -29.19 55.68
N TYR A 265 -24.88 -27.96 55.61
CA TYR A 265 -25.98 -27.54 56.45
C TYR A 265 -27.28 -28.32 56.13
N ALA A 266 -27.59 -28.52 54.87
CA ALA A 266 -28.75 -29.29 54.43
C ALA A 266 -28.66 -30.79 54.90
N GLU A 267 -27.48 -31.40 54.79
CA GLU A 267 -27.23 -32.76 55.31
C GLU A 267 -27.36 -32.83 56.81
N GLY A 268 -26.81 -31.83 57.51
CA GLY A 268 -26.94 -31.77 59.02
C GLY A 268 -28.39 -31.60 59.46
N ILE A 269 -29.24 -30.87 58.76
CA ILE A 269 -30.67 -30.78 59.01
C ILE A 269 -31.34 -32.14 58.73
N ARG A 270 -31.04 -32.78 57.59
CA ARG A 270 -31.62 -34.06 57.18
C ARG A 270 -31.32 -35.17 58.18
N GLU A 271 -30.14 -35.20 58.78
CA GLU A 271 -29.72 -36.20 59.73
C GLU A 271 -30.10 -35.88 61.18
N GLY A 272 -30.77 -34.76 61.44
CA GLY A 272 -31.19 -34.32 62.73
C GLY A 272 -30.07 -33.95 63.72
N ILE A 273 -28.88 -33.66 63.19
CA ILE A 273 -27.69 -33.30 63.99
C ILE A 273 -27.75 -31.83 64.41
N ILE A 274 -28.42 -30.97 63.61
CA ILE A 274 -28.50 -29.54 63.86
C ILE A 274 -29.77 -29.22 64.68
N PRO A 275 -29.65 -28.66 65.88
CA PRO A 275 -30.80 -28.43 66.75
C PRO A 275 -31.65 -27.20 66.27
N ASN A 276 -31.08 -26.20 65.69
CA ASN A 276 -31.83 -25.01 65.23
C ASN A 276 -31.94 -25.01 63.68
N THR A 277 -32.96 -25.69 63.19
CA THR A 277 -33.21 -25.84 61.75
C THR A 277 -33.59 -24.53 61.09
N GLN A 278 -34.22 -23.59 61.78
CA GLN A 278 -34.68 -22.31 61.23
C GLN A 278 -33.49 -21.33 60.96
N GLU A 279 -32.58 -21.26 61.94
CA GLU A 279 -31.36 -20.46 61.81
C GLU A 279 -30.45 -21.01 60.67
N THR A 280 -30.30 -22.34 60.66
CA THR A 280 -29.53 -23.02 59.64
C THR A 280 -30.16 -22.88 58.26
N ALA A 281 -31.47 -22.89 58.09
CA ALA A 281 -32.17 -22.59 56.87
C ALA A 281 -31.88 -21.14 56.42
N GLY A 282 -31.81 -20.21 57.38
CA GLY A 282 -31.37 -18.82 57.07
C GLY A 282 -29.96 -18.75 56.46
N ILE A 283 -29.00 -19.50 57.04
CA ILE A 283 -27.64 -19.56 56.49
C ILE A 283 -27.63 -20.13 55.05
N ILE A 284 -28.46 -21.17 54.80
CA ILE A 284 -28.56 -21.75 53.45
C ILE A 284 -29.11 -20.71 52.45
N VAL A 285 -30.10 -19.91 52.85
CA VAL A 285 -30.65 -18.84 52.02
C VAL A 285 -29.59 -17.77 51.74
N ASP A 286 -28.87 -17.30 52.76
CA ASP A 286 -27.80 -16.33 52.65
C ASP A 286 -26.67 -16.80 51.70
N GLU A 287 -26.27 -18.06 51.80
CA GLU A 287 -25.25 -18.63 50.91
C GLU A 287 -25.77 -18.77 49.47
N SER A 288 -27.06 -19.08 49.28
CA SER A 288 -27.71 -19.14 47.97
C SER A 288 -27.78 -17.75 47.33
N ASP A 289 -28.11 -16.73 48.09
CA ASP A 289 -28.15 -15.33 47.61
C ASP A 289 -26.75 -14.84 47.22
N LYS A 290 -25.72 -15.15 48.00
CA LYS A 290 -24.33 -14.87 47.64
C LYS A 290 -23.95 -15.54 46.31
N MET A 291 -24.33 -16.81 46.08
CA MET A 291 -24.08 -17.49 44.81
C MET A 291 -24.81 -16.80 43.63
N ALA A 292 -26.06 -16.40 43.82
CA ALA A 292 -26.83 -15.70 42.82
C ALA A 292 -26.13 -14.37 42.40
N HIS A 293 -25.68 -13.57 43.36
CA HIS A 293 -24.92 -12.35 43.12
C HIS A 293 -23.59 -12.63 42.39
N LEU A 294 -22.86 -13.69 42.78
CA LEU A 294 -21.61 -14.04 42.09
C LEU A 294 -21.85 -14.40 40.63
N VAL A 295 -22.90 -15.19 40.34
CA VAL A 295 -23.26 -15.54 38.96
C VAL A 295 -23.66 -14.30 38.15
N GLU A 296 -24.41 -13.37 38.75
CA GLU A 296 -24.80 -12.11 38.09
C GLU A 296 -23.59 -11.22 37.78
N ASP A 297 -22.62 -11.15 38.71
CA ASP A 297 -21.37 -10.43 38.53
C ASP A 297 -20.55 -11.04 37.37
N MET A 298 -20.45 -12.38 37.30
CA MET A 298 -19.78 -13.09 36.22
C MET A 298 -20.45 -12.85 34.86
N LEU A 299 -21.79 -12.92 34.81
CA LEU A 299 -22.55 -12.65 33.58
C LEU A 299 -22.37 -11.21 33.12
N THR A 300 -22.30 -10.26 34.05
CA THR A 300 -22.07 -8.85 33.74
C THR A 300 -20.69 -8.65 33.14
N LEU A 301 -19.62 -9.20 33.75
CA LEU A 301 -18.26 -9.15 33.19
C LEU A 301 -18.21 -9.80 31.82
N SER A 302 -18.79 -10.98 31.65
CA SER A 302 -18.80 -11.70 30.38
C SER A 302 -19.52 -10.92 29.28
N LYS A 303 -20.64 -10.26 29.60
CA LYS A 303 -21.32 -9.36 28.63
C LYS A 303 -20.47 -8.17 28.27
N MET A 304 -19.79 -7.58 29.26
CA MET A 304 -18.90 -6.41 29.00
C MET A 304 -17.68 -6.78 28.18
N GLU A 305 -17.09 -7.97 28.33
CA GLU A 305 -15.98 -8.43 27.49
C GLU A 305 -16.35 -8.68 26.03
N SER A 306 -17.63 -8.82 25.73
CA SER A 306 -18.09 -8.99 24.36
C SER A 306 -17.98 -7.64 23.59
N ILE A 307 -17.23 -7.65 22.48
CA ILE A 307 -17.05 -6.49 21.57
C ILE A 307 -18.41 -5.98 21.02
N GLN A 308 -19.45 -6.83 21.06
CA GLN A 308 -20.77 -6.52 20.51
C GLN A 308 -21.72 -5.80 21.49
N THR A 309 -21.37 -5.68 22.77
CA THR A 309 -22.23 -5.04 23.75
C THR A 309 -22.06 -3.52 23.65
N GLN A 310 -22.98 -2.85 22.99
CA GLN A 310 -23.07 -1.38 22.96
C GLN A 310 -23.60 -0.86 24.27
N LEU A 311 -23.03 0.26 24.77
CA LEU A 311 -23.59 1.02 25.88
C LEU A 311 -24.89 1.72 25.43
N TYR A 312 -25.88 1.75 26.29
CA TYR A 312 -27.07 2.57 26.11
C TYR A 312 -26.79 3.97 26.64
N LEU A 313 -26.15 4.78 25.78
CA LEU A 313 -25.79 6.15 26.16
C LEU A 313 -27.01 7.04 26.14
N GLU A 314 -27.32 7.63 27.29
CA GLU A 314 -28.38 8.63 27.49
C GLU A 314 -27.84 9.77 28.37
N PRO A 315 -28.50 10.95 28.35
CA PRO A 315 -28.13 12.00 29.29
C PRO A 315 -28.45 11.58 30.72
N VAL A 316 -27.39 11.45 31.55
CA VAL A 316 -27.48 11.04 32.95
C VAL A 316 -27.12 12.21 33.87
N ASN A 317 -27.99 12.54 34.80
CA ASN A 317 -27.66 13.45 35.88
C ASN A 317 -26.93 12.69 37.00
N ILE A 318 -25.64 12.93 37.11
CA ILE A 318 -24.78 12.26 38.10
C ILE A 318 -25.22 12.53 39.54
N THR A 319 -25.69 13.73 39.81
CA THR A 319 -26.16 14.13 41.16
C THR A 319 -27.38 13.29 41.58
N ASP A 320 -28.37 13.14 40.68
CA ASP A 320 -29.57 12.36 40.91
C ASP A 320 -29.24 10.86 41.08
N LEU A 321 -28.39 10.33 40.20
CA LEU A 321 -27.91 8.94 40.29
C LEU A 321 -27.27 8.66 41.65
N LEU A 322 -26.43 9.58 42.15
CA LEU A 322 -25.78 9.42 43.45
C LEU A 322 -26.80 9.45 44.62
N TYR A 323 -27.80 10.35 44.53
CA TYR A 323 -28.86 10.38 45.53
C TYR A 323 -29.66 9.10 45.53
N ASP A 324 -29.97 8.52 44.37
CA ASP A 324 -30.73 7.25 44.28
C ASP A 324 -29.94 6.09 44.89
N VAL A 325 -28.64 6.00 44.65
CA VAL A 325 -27.75 4.99 45.27
C VAL A 325 -27.68 5.17 46.79
N ILE A 326 -27.50 6.41 47.26
CA ILE A 326 -27.47 6.72 48.71
C ILE A 326 -28.80 6.32 49.37
N TRP A 327 -29.92 6.71 48.75
CA TRP A 327 -31.26 6.44 49.29
C TRP A 327 -31.53 4.93 49.38
N ARG A 328 -31.14 4.14 48.37
CA ARG A 328 -31.33 2.70 48.30
C ARG A 328 -30.49 1.97 49.34
N LEU A 329 -29.28 2.40 49.58
CA LEU A 329 -28.34 1.77 50.51
C LEU A 329 -28.44 2.34 51.93
N LYS A 330 -29.32 3.32 52.17
CA LYS A 330 -29.47 4.01 53.46
C LYS A 330 -29.78 3.07 54.60
N ALA A 331 -30.73 2.14 54.44
CA ALA A 331 -31.10 1.20 55.49
C ALA A 331 -29.93 0.30 55.91
N ALA A 332 -29.16 -0.21 54.92
CA ALA A 332 -27.98 -1.04 55.20
C ALA A 332 -26.84 -0.24 55.84
N ALA A 333 -26.70 1.02 55.48
CA ALA A 333 -25.73 1.95 56.06
C ALA A 333 -26.09 2.26 57.53
N ASP A 334 -27.36 2.55 57.81
CA ASP A 334 -27.85 2.87 59.14
C ASP A 334 -27.70 1.65 60.10
N GLU A 335 -27.94 0.43 59.62
CA GLU A 335 -27.68 -0.81 60.41
C GLU A 335 -26.21 -0.97 60.85
N ARG A 336 -25.28 -0.46 59.99
CA ARG A 336 -23.82 -0.53 60.26
C ARG A 336 -23.30 0.76 60.90
N GLY A 337 -24.15 1.77 61.13
CA GLY A 337 -23.77 3.05 61.71
C GLY A 337 -22.98 3.97 60.81
N LEU A 338 -23.01 3.73 59.48
CA LEU A 338 -22.33 4.56 58.49
C LEU A 338 -23.18 5.78 58.17
N VAL A 339 -22.56 6.96 58.19
CA VAL A 339 -23.18 8.25 57.87
C VAL A 339 -22.71 8.73 56.52
N PHE A 340 -23.67 9.02 55.59
CA PHE A 340 -23.36 9.64 54.32
C PHE A 340 -23.17 11.15 54.51
N VAL A 341 -22.04 11.66 54.05
CA VAL A 341 -21.75 13.10 53.92
C VAL A 341 -21.61 13.39 52.45
N HIS A 342 -22.42 14.28 51.89
CA HIS A 342 -22.37 14.59 50.46
C HIS A 342 -22.11 16.08 50.24
N HIS A 343 -21.26 16.35 49.26
CA HIS A 343 -20.92 17.69 48.78
C HIS A 343 -21.18 17.76 47.27
N PHE A 344 -22.43 18.01 46.92
CA PHE A 344 -22.82 18.17 45.55
C PHE A 344 -22.93 19.63 45.20
N SER A 345 -22.52 20.00 43.99
CA SER A 345 -22.80 21.32 43.41
C SER A 345 -24.33 21.53 43.30
N SER A 346 -24.78 22.74 43.42
CA SER A 346 -26.22 23.08 43.20
C SER A 346 -26.61 23.02 41.72
N GLU A 347 -25.68 22.82 40.82
CA GLU A 347 -25.88 22.71 39.39
C GLU A 347 -26.04 21.25 38.99
N GLU A 348 -26.92 20.99 38.02
CA GLU A 348 -27.07 19.65 37.42
C GLU A 348 -25.82 19.28 36.66
N VAL A 349 -25.21 18.12 37.00
CA VAL A 349 -24.01 17.60 36.35
C VAL A 349 -24.43 16.50 35.39
N MET A 350 -24.55 16.87 34.12
CA MET A 350 -25.00 15.96 33.03
C MET A 350 -23.81 15.36 32.29
N ILE A 351 -23.86 14.05 32.05
CA ILE A 351 -22.93 13.35 31.15
C ILE A 351 -23.73 12.42 30.22
N GLU A 352 -23.11 11.98 29.12
CA GLU A 352 -23.63 10.86 28.32
C GLU A 352 -23.14 9.54 28.91
N GLY A 353 -24.05 8.65 29.31
CA GLY A 353 -23.69 7.38 29.93
C GLY A 353 -24.82 6.36 29.97
N ASP A 354 -24.48 5.12 30.33
CA ASP A 354 -25.45 4.08 30.65
C ASP A 354 -25.76 4.15 32.14
N GLU A 355 -26.92 4.73 32.46
CA GLU A 355 -27.36 5.02 33.83
C GLU A 355 -27.29 3.79 34.73
N LYS A 356 -27.76 2.62 34.26
CA LYS A 356 -27.78 1.36 35.03
C LYS A 356 -26.39 0.86 35.35
N LEU A 357 -25.46 0.96 34.40
CA LEU A 357 -24.09 0.54 34.61
C LEU A 357 -23.38 1.50 35.56
N LEU A 358 -23.54 2.81 35.38
CA LEU A 358 -22.94 3.81 36.27
C LEU A 358 -23.48 3.69 37.69
N GLU A 359 -24.79 3.48 37.84
CA GLU A 359 -25.42 3.20 39.14
C GLU A 359 -24.80 1.96 39.81
N ARG A 360 -24.58 0.87 39.05
CA ARG A 360 -23.90 -0.33 39.53
C ARG A 360 -22.48 -0.07 39.99
N ALA A 361 -21.72 0.70 39.21
CA ALA A 361 -20.36 1.07 39.56
C ALA A 361 -20.28 1.81 40.91
N VAL A 362 -21.13 2.82 41.08
CA VAL A 362 -21.21 3.58 42.33
C VAL A 362 -21.69 2.69 43.49
N SER A 363 -22.74 1.89 43.27
CA SER A 363 -23.27 0.97 44.28
C SER A 363 -22.23 -0.01 44.81
N ASN A 364 -21.34 -0.50 43.93
CA ASN A 364 -20.24 -1.40 44.35
C ASN A 364 -19.28 -0.71 45.31
N ILE A 365 -18.90 0.55 45.06
CA ILE A 365 -18.00 1.31 45.93
C ILE A 365 -18.68 1.63 47.26
N VAL A 366 -19.94 2.10 47.22
CA VAL A 366 -20.72 2.42 48.44
C VAL A 366 -20.94 1.15 49.29
N SER A 367 -21.27 0.02 48.69
CA SER A 367 -21.45 -1.24 49.37
C SER A 367 -20.13 -1.72 50.03
N ASN A 368 -18.99 -1.48 49.40
CA ASN A 368 -17.70 -1.73 50.05
C ASN A 368 -17.49 -0.83 51.26
N ALA A 369 -17.79 0.45 51.20
CA ALA A 369 -17.70 1.36 52.35
C ALA A 369 -18.61 0.88 53.53
N ILE A 370 -19.83 0.45 53.25
CA ILE A 370 -20.75 -0.09 54.28
C ILE A 370 -20.16 -1.35 54.97
N ARG A 371 -19.45 -2.18 54.20
CA ARG A 371 -18.94 -3.48 54.69
C ARG A 371 -17.71 -3.36 55.61
N TYR A 372 -16.83 -2.38 55.37
CA TYR A 372 -15.56 -2.28 56.06
C TYR A 372 -15.59 -1.42 57.33
N ASP A 373 -16.76 -1.41 58.06
CA ASP A 373 -16.97 -0.76 59.34
C ASP A 373 -16.57 0.72 59.39
N ASN A 374 -16.78 1.43 58.29
CA ASN A 374 -16.54 2.86 58.21
C ASN A 374 -17.63 3.61 58.99
N LYS A 375 -17.25 4.79 59.53
CA LYS A 375 -18.20 5.70 60.19
C LYS A 375 -18.81 6.71 59.23
N TYR A 376 -17.97 7.18 58.29
CA TYR A 376 -18.35 8.19 57.32
C TYR A 376 -17.99 7.76 55.92
N LEU A 377 -18.91 8.02 54.99
CA LEU A 377 -18.63 8.00 53.54
C LEU A 377 -18.93 9.38 52.98
N THR A 378 -17.90 10.10 52.59
CA THR A 378 -18.00 11.42 51.94
C THR A 378 -18.06 11.22 50.43
N ILE A 379 -19.09 11.77 49.80
CA ILE A 379 -19.29 11.73 48.35
C ILE A 379 -19.27 13.15 47.81
N SER A 380 -18.39 13.45 46.88
CA SER A 380 -18.31 14.76 46.23
C SER A 380 -18.33 14.64 44.72
N VAL A 381 -18.91 15.65 44.07
CA VAL A 381 -18.98 15.77 42.62
C VAL A 381 -18.41 17.15 42.23
N GLU A 382 -17.46 17.11 41.33
CA GLU A 382 -16.82 18.31 40.78
C GLU A 382 -16.96 18.31 39.27
N GLN A 383 -17.51 19.40 38.70
CA GLN A 383 -17.55 19.62 37.28
C GLN A 383 -16.17 20.08 36.81
N LEU A 384 -15.57 19.33 35.89
CA LEU A 384 -14.30 19.65 35.24
C LEU A 384 -14.57 20.26 33.83
N GLU A 385 -13.58 20.93 33.25
CA GLU A 385 -13.72 21.45 31.88
C GLU A 385 -14.00 20.34 30.86
N THR A 386 -13.45 19.14 31.05
CA THR A 386 -13.54 18.01 30.13
C THR A 386 -14.49 16.91 30.57
N GLY A 387 -15.09 17.03 31.74
CA GLY A 387 -15.90 15.94 32.29
C GLY A 387 -16.34 16.20 33.72
N VAL A 388 -16.63 15.13 34.43
CA VAL A 388 -17.03 15.14 35.86
C VAL A 388 -16.08 14.26 36.66
N ARG A 389 -15.73 14.71 37.85
CA ARG A 389 -15.05 13.93 38.88
C ARG A 389 -15.99 13.58 40.01
N ILE A 390 -16.03 12.29 40.34
CA ILE A 390 -16.77 11.78 41.49
C ILE A 390 -15.74 11.22 42.46
N GLU A 391 -15.76 11.69 43.70
CA GLU A 391 -14.89 11.18 44.76
C GLU A 391 -15.75 10.54 45.85
N LEU A 392 -15.41 9.28 46.25
CA LEU A 392 -16.03 8.56 47.32
C LEU A 392 -14.94 8.25 48.34
N ALA A 393 -14.94 8.95 49.46
CA ALA A 393 -13.92 8.85 50.48
C ALA A 393 -14.51 8.31 51.79
N ASN A 394 -13.93 7.23 52.32
CA ASN A 394 -14.31 6.64 53.58
C ASN A 394 -13.16 6.67 54.62
N ASP A 395 -13.50 6.66 55.90
CA ASP A 395 -12.59 6.75 57.05
C ASP A 395 -12.17 5.39 57.62
N GLY A 396 -12.23 4.32 56.80
CA GLY A 396 -11.87 2.97 57.24
C GLY A 396 -10.37 2.71 57.36
N GLU A 397 -10.03 1.47 57.69
CA GLU A 397 -8.63 1.03 57.75
C GLU A 397 -7.92 1.33 56.40
N PRO A 398 -6.66 1.81 56.48
CA PRO A 398 -5.90 2.10 55.26
C PRO A 398 -5.61 0.81 54.48
N ILE A 399 -5.69 0.91 53.16
CA ILE A 399 -5.30 -0.15 52.21
C ILE A 399 -3.79 -0.11 52.03
N ALA A 400 -3.11 -1.27 52.19
CA ALA A 400 -1.68 -1.34 51.96
C ALA A 400 -1.30 -0.94 50.53
N ALA A 401 -0.11 -0.35 50.37
CA ALA A 401 0.34 0.13 49.02
C ALA A 401 0.36 -1.01 47.99
N ASP A 402 0.80 -2.20 48.38
CA ASP A 402 0.83 -3.39 47.50
C ASP A 402 -0.58 -3.82 47.10
N ASP A 403 -1.58 -3.70 48.02
CA ASP A 403 -2.98 -4.05 47.74
C ASP A 403 -3.66 -3.02 46.81
N LEU A 404 -3.25 -1.74 46.84
CA LEU A 404 -3.82 -0.68 46.01
C LEU A 404 -3.56 -0.92 44.50
N GLU A 405 -2.42 -1.49 44.11
CA GLU A 405 -2.09 -1.82 42.72
C GLU A 405 -3.01 -2.91 42.16
N HIS A 406 -3.44 -3.84 43.01
CA HIS A 406 -4.23 -5.00 42.61
C HIS A 406 -5.74 -4.87 42.89
N LEU A 407 -6.15 -3.74 43.50
CA LEU A 407 -7.50 -3.55 44.02
C LEU A 407 -8.62 -3.74 42.98
N PHE A 408 -8.34 -3.43 41.70
CA PHE A 408 -9.25 -3.55 40.60
C PHE A 408 -9.08 -4.85 39.79
N GLU A 409 -8.20 -5.76 40.24
CA GLU A 409 -8.05 -7.06 39.60
C GLU A 409 -9.21 -8.01 39.97
N ARG A 410 -9.53 -8.91 39.06
CA ARG A 410 -10.62 -9.88 39.25
C ARG A 410 -10.25 -10.87 40.33
N PHE A 411 -11.20 -11.12 41.22
CA PHE A 411 -11.04 -12.03 42.38
C PHE A 411 -9.99 -11.59 43.39
N TYR A 412 -9.49 -10.36 43.28
CA TYR A 412 -8.63 -9.82 44.30
C TYR A 412 -9.45 -9.50 45.55
N LYS A 413 -9.03 -10.01 46.68
CA LYS A 413 -9.70 -9.85 47.98
C LYS A 413 -8.73 -9.24 48.97
N GLY A 414 -9.09 -8.12 49.56
CA GLY A 414 -8.50 -7.69 50.82
C GLY A 414 -8.94 -8.64 51.96
N LYS A 415 -8.67 -8.27 53.21
CA LYS A 415 -8.89 -9.10 54.41
C LYS A 415 -10.32 -9.62 54.59
N SER A 416 -11.35 -9.10 53.94
CA SER A 416 -12.77 -9.43 54.21
C SER A 416 -13.73 -9.31 53.03
N GLY A 417 -13.27 -9.32 51.77
CA GLY A 417 -14.13 -9.17 50.55
C GLY A 417 -14.85 -10.49 50.18
N PRO A 418 -16.12 -10.43 49.66
CA PRO A 418 -16.84 -11.67 49.34
C PRO A 418 -16.23 -12.39 48.14
N PHE A 419 -16.23 -11.78 46.91
CA PHE A 419 -15.81 -12.47 45.70
C PHE A 419 -14.72 -11.74 44.92
N GLY A 420 -14.43 -10.46 45.22
CA GLY A 420 -13.42 -9.67 44.57
C GLY A 420 -13.74 -9.30 43.11
N LEU A 421 -15.03 -9.25 42.73
CA LEU A 421 -15.46 -8.87 41.37
C LEU A 421 -16.02 -7.44 41.30
N GLY A 422 -16.58 -6.89 42.38
CA GLY A 422 -17.27 -5.61 42.36
C GLY A 422 -16.42 -4.43 41.86
N LEU A 423 -15.18 -4.28 42.34
CA LEU A 423 -14.27 -3.21 41.89
C LEU A 423 -13.74 -3.47 40.50
N ALA A 424 -13.54 -4.72 40.10
CA ALA A 424 -13.18 -5.06 38.71
C ALA A 424 -14.32 -4.70 37.73
N ILE A 425 -15.58 -4.97 38.11
CA ILE A 425 -16.76 -4.54 37.34
C ILE A 425 -16.84 -3.02 37.27
N THR A 426 -16.59 -2.33 38.40
CA THR A 426 -16.59 -0.87 38.43
C THR A 426 -15.57 -0.29 37.46
N LYS A 427 -14.35 -0.81 37.50
CA LYS A 427 -13.30 -0.39 36.55
C LYS A 427 -13.71 -0.60 35.09
N GLU A 428 -14.21 -1.78 34.76
CA GLU A 428 -14.67 -2.09 33.40
C GLU A 428 -15.81 -1.16 32.94
N ILE A 429 -16.76 -0.84 33.83
CA ILE A 429 -17.84 0.12 33.53
C ILE A 429 -17.27 1.49 33.22
N ILE A 430 -16.40 1.99 34.08
CA ILE A 430 -15.82 3.34 33.91
C ILE A 430 -14.94 3.42 32.66
N GLU A 431 -14.10 2.43 32.41
CA GLU A 431 -13.24 2.39 31.19
C GLU A 431 -14.07 2.32 29.91
N ARG A 432 -15.19 1.61 29.91
CA ARG A 432 -16.14 1.59 28.78
C ARG A 432 -16.82 2.93 28.53
N HIS A 433 -17.02 3.70 29.59
CA HIS A 433 -17.48 5.09 29.50
C HIS A 433 -16.32 6.07 29.19
N GLN A 434 -15.16 5.56 28.72
CA GLN A 434 -13.97 6.37 28.41
C GLN A 434 -13.46 7.18 29.60
N GLY A 435 -13.86 6.78 30.81
CA GLY A 435 -13.42 7.36 32.06
C GLY A 435 -12.19 6.66 32.63
N THR A 436 -11.75 7.14 33.79
CA THR A 436 -10.71 6.51 34.60
C THR A 436 -11.14 6.37 36.03
N ILE A 437 -10.72 5.29 36.70
CA ILE A 437 -10.91 5.09 38.12
C ILE A 437 -9.56 4.83 38.78
N ARG A 438 -9.35 5.43 39.95
CA ARG A 438 -8.18 5.19 40.80
C ARG A 438 -8.56 5.21 42.25
N ALA A 439 -7.74 4.59 43.08
CA ALA A 439 -7.89 4.64 44.54
C ALA A 439 -6.64 5.18 45.20
N THR A 440 -6.80 5.94 46.26
CA THR A 440 -5.74 6.39 47.14
C THR A 440 -6.12 6.07 48.57
N SER A 441 -5.16 5.66 49.40
CA SER A 441 -5.42 5.35 50.78
C SER A 441 -4.28 5.84 51.68
N ASN A 442 -4.62 6.40 52.80
CA ASN A 442 -3.69 6.81 53.88
C ASN A 442 -4.33 6.53 55.22
N GLU A 443 -3.65 6.89 56.32
CA GLU A 443 -4.14 6.67 57.70
C GLU A 443 -5.46 7.40 58.03
N GLU A 444 -5.83 8.43 57.24
CA GLU A 444 -7.03 9.22 57.53
C GLU A 444 -8.22 8.78 56.68
N LYS A 445 -7.99 8.37 55.41
CA LYS A 445 -9.05 8.02 54.47
C LYS A 445 -8.59 7.15 53.31
N THR A 446 -9.53 6.33 52.81
CA THR A 446 -9.44 5.71 51.47
C THR A 446 -10.39 6.46 50.53
N CYS A 447 -9.89 6.88 49.38
CA CYS A 447 -10.65 7.66 48.39
C CYS A 447 -10.63 6.96 47.02
N PHE A 448 -11.80 6.68 46.47
CA PHE A 448 -12.02 6.25 45.10
C PHE A 448 -12.34 7.46 44.28
N ILE A 449 -11.61 7.68 43.18
CA ILE A 449 -11.73 8.84 42.31
C ILE A 449 -12.11 8.34 40.93
N ILE A 450 -13.25 8.78 40.43
CA ILE A 450 -13.80 8.45 39.10
C ILE A 450 -13.80 9.72 38.27
N ASP A 451 -13.17 9.70 37.13
CA ASP A 451 -13.18 10.79 36.15
C ASP A 451 -13.93 10.30 34.89
N LEU A 452 -15.03 10.94 34.53
CA LEU A 452 -15.87 10.62 33.36
C LEU A 452 -15.89 11.79 32.38
N PRO A 453 -15.78 11.62 31.08
CA PRO A 453 -15.86 12.69 30.09
C PRO A 453 -17.30 13.19 29.90
N ASN A 454 -17.48 14.49 29.55
CA ASN A 454 -18.78 15.09 29.28
C ASN A 454 -19.46 14.47 28.07
N THR A 455 -18.68 14.13 27.04
CA THR A 455 -19.17 13.56 25.78
C THR A 455 -18.35 12.34 25.41
N GLN A 456 -19.04 11.25 25.14
CA GLN A 456 -18.38 10.02 24.68
C GLN A 456 -18.06 10.13 23.19
N LYS A 457 -16.81 9.90 22.80
CA LYS A 457 -16.48 9.77 21.38
C LYS A 457 -17.08 8.44 20.88
N HIS A 458 -17.98 8.51 19.94
CA HIS A 458 -18.42 7.31 19.21
C HIS A 458 -17.20 6.68 18.54
N LEU A 459 -16.79 5.52 19.03
CA LEU A 459 -15.74 4.67 18.44
C LEU A 459 -16.33 3.85 17.29
#